data_f2567e8347f8ff5341f6f74869fe2317
#
_entry.id   f2567e8347f8ff5341f6f74869fe2317
#
_cell.length_a   1.000
_cell.length_b   1.000
_cell.length_c   1.000
_cell.angle_alpha   90.00
_cell.angle_beta   90.00
_cell.angle_gamma   90.00
#
_symmetry.space_group_name_H-M   'P 1'
#
loop_
_entity.id
_entity.type
_entity.pdbx_description
1 polymer ?
#
loop_
_entity_poly.entity_id
_entity_poly.type
_entity_poly.pdbx_seq_one_letter_code
_entity_poly.pdbx_strand_id
1 'polypeptide(L)'
;MNILQEIFTDYYEHILYEPHMRPSVIENVSKMIHCGDPDYGGAFFGCPHCGELKFVAFRCKSRFCPTCGNKYNQMRSLNMSFKLISCTHRHCVFTIPKELRIFFLKDRSLLNILFHSVRDVVLRMFFKMNKREHFTPGFICVLHTFGRDLKWNPHIHALISEGACGILSSWKSIKHFNYNLLRNSFRLTLLNLMEKRLGKSFKKIKSAL
;
A
#
# COMPACT_ATOMS: atom_id res chain seq x y z
N MET A 1 -28.60 -2.17 2.65
CA MET A 1 -27.76 -1.90 1.48
C MET A 1 -26.99 -0.61 1.76
N ASN A 2 -25.78 -0.42 1.28
CA ASN A 2 -25.06 0.85 1.39
C ASN A 2 -25.15 1.60 0.05
N ILE A 3 -24.94 2.92 0.06
CA ILE A 3 -25.12 3.79 -1.11
C ILE A 3 -24.32 3.34 -2.36
N LEU A 4 -23.12 2.76 -2.19
CA LEU A 4 -22.37 2.26 -3.34
C LEU A 4 -22.98 0.97 -3.91
N GLN A 5 -23.56 0.11 -3.07
CA GLN A 5 -24.30 -1.05 -3.57
C GLN A 5 -25.52 -0.61 -4.41
N GLU A 6 -26.25 0.39 -3.94
CA GLU A 6 -27.39 0.97 -4.67
C GLU A 6 -26.95 1.54 -6.03
N ILE A 7 -25.93 2.41 -6.04
CA ILE A 7 -25.42 3.00 -7.27
C ILE A 7 -24.98 1.91 -8.28
N PHE A 8 -24.23 0.91 -7.82
CA PHE A 8 -23.78 -0.14 -8.72
C PHE A 8 -24.89 -1.11 -9.13
N THR A 9 -25.90 -1.31 -8.30
CA THR A 9 -27.08 -2.11 -8.69
C THR A 9 -27.83 -1.41 -9.84
N ASP A 10 -27.98 -0.10 -9.77
CA ASP A 10 -28.77 0.67 -10.74
C ASP A 10 -28.02 0.93 -12.06
N TYR A 11 -26.70 1.09 -12.02
CA TYR A 11 -25.93 1.62 -13.16
C TYR A 11 -24.83 0.71 -13.68
N TYR A 12 -24.51 -0.40 -12.99
CA TYR A 12 -23.35 -1.22 -13.35
C TYR A 12 -23.54 -2.00 -14.66
N GLU A 13 -24.76 -2.40 -14.97
CA GLU A 13 -25.05 -3.15 -16.19
C GLU A 13 -24.61 -2.39 -17.44
N HIS A 14 -24.82 -1.07 -17.49
CA HIS A 14 -24.37 -0.22 -18.59
C HIS A 14 -22.86 -0.20 -18.78
N ILE A 15 -22.11 -0.36 -17.68
CA ILE A 15 -20.64 -0.32 -17.68
C ILE A 15 -20.04 -1.67 -18.10
N LEU A 16 -20.77 -2.79 -17.95
CA LEU A 16 -20.29 -4.12 -18.33
C LEU A 16 -19.97 -4.26 -19.82
N TYR A 17 -20.60 -3.45 -20.66
CA TYR A 17 -20.41 -3.45 -22.12
C TYR A 17 -19.24 -2.60 -22.59
N GLU A 18 -18.54 -1.93 -21.66
CA GLU A 18 -17.31 -1.17 -22.00
C GLU A 18 -16.18 -2.13 -22.42
N PRO A 19 -15.56 -1.92 -23.62
CA PRO A 19 -14.71 -2.92 -24.28
C PRO A 19 -13.37 -3.25 -23.55
N HIS A 20 -13.07 -2.61 -22.44
CA HIS A 20 -11.77 -2.77 -21.74
C HIS A 20 -11.89 -3.08 -20.25
N MET A 21 -13.02 -3.56 -19.79
CA MET A 21 -13.25 -3.92 -18.40
C MET A 21 -12.41 -5.14 -18.01
N ARG A 22 -11.57 -5.01 -16.99
CA ARG A 22 -10.79 -6.14 -16.47
C ARG A 22 -11.70 -7.13 -15.73
N PRO A 23 -11.53 -8.46 -15.92
CA PRO A 23 -12.34 -9.48 -15.23
C PRO A 23 -12.38 -9.31 -13.71
N SER A 24 -11.25 -8.90 -13.12
CA SER A 24 -11.17 -8.63 -11.67
C SER A 24 -12.06 -7.47 -11.20
N VAL A 25 -12.37 -6.50 -12.06
CA VAL A 25 -13.31 -5.40 -11.72
C VAL A 25 -14.72 -5.95 -11.70
N ILE A 26 -15.12 -6.69 -12.75
CA ILE A 26 -16.43 -7.34 -12.85
C ILE A 26 -16.70 -8.21 -11.62
N GLU A 27 -15.76 -9.10 -11.31
CA GLU A 27 -15.89 -10.01 -10.16
C GLU A 27 -16.03 -9.26 -8.83
N ASN A 28 -15.22 -8.22 -8.59
CA ASN A 28 -15.27 -7.46 -7.33
C ASN A 28 -16.55 -6.63 -7.18
N VAL A 29 -17.04 -6.04 -8.27
CA VAL A 29 -18.30 -5.28 -8.25
C VAL A 29 -19.47 -6.21 -8.04
N SER A 30 -19.57 -7.32 -8.77
CA SER A 30 -20.61 -8.33 -8.60
C SER A 30 -20.66 -8.85 -7.14
N LYS A 31 -19.53 -9.23 -6.58
CA LYS A 31 -19.45 -9.62 -5.17
C LYS A 31 -19.88 -8.51 -4.19
N MET A 32 -19.60 -7.25 -4.51
CA MET A 32 -19.96 -6.13 -3.66
C MET A 32 -21.44 -5.84 -3.70
N ILE A 33 -22.07 -5.89 -4.86
CA ILE A 33 -23.53 -5.69 -5.03
C ILE A 33 -24.30 -6.66 -4.13
N HIS A 34 -23.92 -7.93 -4.11
CA HIS A 34 -24.59 -8.98 -3.35
C HIS A 34 -24.04 -9.18 -1.91
N CYS A 35 -23.27 -8.24 -1.41
CA CYS A 35 -22.63 -8.37 -0.11
C CYS A 35 -23.64 -8.24 1.04
N GLY A 36 -23.90 -9.34 1.72
CA GLY A 36 -24.83 -9.41 2.86
C GLY A 36 -26.28 -9.58 2.43
N ASP A 37 -26.50 -9.97 1.20
CA ASP A 37 -27.79 -10.36 0.66
C ASP A 37 -28.09 -11.82 1.08
N PRO A 38 -29.24 -12.07 1.77
CA PRO A 38 -29.64 -13.40 2.18
C PRO A 38 -29.79 -14.39 1.03
N ASP A 39 -30.21 -13.95 -0.15
CA ASP A 39 -30.43 -14.78 -1.34
C ASP A 39 -29.13 -15.41 -1.86
N TYR A 40 -27.97 -14.81 -1.51
CA TYR A 40 -26.64 -15.33 -1.84
C TYR A 40 -26.05 -16.22 -0.73
N GLY A 41 -26.90 -16.63 0.21
CA GLY A 41 -26.58 -17.59 1.27
C GLY A 41 -26.10 -16.95 2.57
N GLY A 42 -26.02 -17.78 3.58
CA GLY A 42 -25.65 -17.40 4.94
C GLY A 42 -25.44 -18.60 5.83
N ALA A 43 -25.24 -18.36 7.12
CA ALA A 43 -25.14 -19.40 8.15
C ALA A 43 -26.11 -19.11 9.29
N PHE A 44 -26.71 -20.16 9.84
CA PHE A 44 -27.49 -20.12 11.07
C PHE A 44 -26.56 -20.32 12.27
N PHE A 45 -26.70 -19.49 13.27
CA PHE A 45 -26.04 -19.61 14.56
C PHE A 45 -27.09 -19.84 15.63
N GLY A 46 -26.96 -20.94 16.38
CA GLY A 46 -27.84 -21.29 17.49
C GLY A 46 -27.26 -20.83 18.82
N CYS A 47 -28.08 -20.25 19.70
CA CYS A 47 -27.68 -19.98 21.05
C CYS A 47 -27.68 -21.27 21.88
N PRO A 48 -26.56 -21.67 22.50
CA PRO A 48 -26.51 -22.91 23.30
C PRO A 48 -27.37 -22.87 24.57
N HIS A 49 -27.80 -21.68 25.03
CA HIS A 49 -28.59 -21.53 26.24
C HIS A 49 -30.09 -21.51 25.98
N CYS A 50 -30.56 -20.78 24.96
CA CYS A 50 -31.99 -20.61 24.69
C CYS A 50 -32.47 -21.25 23.39
N GLY A 51 -31.57 -21.80 22.56
CA GLY A 51 -31.89 -22.40 21.27
C GLY A 51 -32.27 -21.41 20.18
N GLU A 52 -32.27 -20.11 20.44
CA GLU A 52 -32.60 -19.09 19.45
C GLU A 52 -31.66 -19.15 18.25
N LEU A 53 -32.25 -19.12 17.05
CA LEU A 53 -31.51 -19.16 15.79
C LEU A 53 -31.37 -17.76 15.19
N LYS A 54 -30.13 -17.42 14.82
CA LYS A 54 -29.80 -16.17 14.10
C LYS A 54 -29.22 -16.49 12.75
N PHE A 55 -29.88 -16.02 11.68
CA PHE A 55 -29.32 -16.07 10.33
C PHE A 55 -28.33 -14.92 10.11
N VAL A 56 -27.17 -15.23 9.55
CA VAL A 56 -26.14 -14.25 9.18
C VAL A 56 -25.77 -14.45 7.72
N ALA A 57 -26.15 -13.50 6.87
CA ALA A 57 -25.84 -13.50 5.45
C ALA A 57 -24.32 -13.39 5.20
N PHE A 58 -23.84 -14.08 4.16
CA PHE A 58 -22.42 -14.06 3.79
C PHE A 58 -21.98 -12.67 3.34
N ARG A 59 -20.71 -12.34 3.66
CA ARG A 59 -20.05 -11.08 3.28
C ARG A 59 -19.03 -11.34 2.19
N CYS A 60 -18.92 -10.42 1.22
CA CYS A 60 -18.04 -10.56 0.05
C CYS A 60 -16.54 -10.57 0.37
N LYS A 61 -16.13 -10.09 1.54
CA LYS A 61 -14.74 -9.92 2.00
C LYS A 61 -13.85 -9.10 1.03
N SER A 62 -14.43 -8.47 0.00
CA SER A 62 -13.71 -7.62 -0.93
C SER A 62 -13.28 -6.31 -0.26
N ARG A 63 -12.06 -5.87 -0.56
CA ARG A 63 -11.57 -4.54 -0.14
C ARG A 63 -12.24 -3.39 -0.88
N PHE A 64 -12.83 -3.67 -2.03
CA PHE A 64 -13.61 -2.72 -2.81
C PHE A 64 -14.96 -2.41 -2.15
N CYS A 65 -15.57 -3.38 -1.46
CA CYS A 65 -16.83 -3.19 -0.74
C CYS A 65 -16.63 -2.23 0.45
N PRO A 66 -17.40 -1.14 0.57
CA PRO A 66 -17.25 -0.19 1.69
C PRO A 66 -17.35 -0.83 3.06
N THR A 67 -18.33 -1.72 3.25
CA THR A 67 -18.54 -2.43 4.52
C THR A 67 -17.39 -3.38 4.85
N CYS A 68 -17.03 -4.27 3.92
CA CYS A 68 -15.97 -5.26 4.13
C CYS A 68 -14.57 -4.62 4.13
N GLY A 69 -14.35 -3.65 3.24
CA GLY A 69 -13.09 -2.92 3.14
C GLY A 69 -12.81 -2.08 4.37
N ASN A 70 -13.82 -1.41 4.93
CA ASN A 70 -13.66 -0.66 6.17
C ASN A 70 -13.32 -1.58 7.35
N LYS A 71 -14.03 -2.69 7.52
CA LYS A 71 -13.70 -3.70 8.54
C LYS A 71 -12.28 -4.23 8.38
N TYR A 72 -11.89 -4.57 7.14
CA TYR A 72 -10.53 -5.00 6.84
C TYR A 72 -9.48 -3.95 7.23
N ASN A 73 -9.71 -2.69 6.88
CA ASN A 73 -8.78 -1.60 7.18
C ASN A 73 -8.65 -1.35 8.68
N GLN A 74 -9.75 -1.38 9.43
CA GLN A 74 -9.74 -1.23 10.89
C GLN A 74 -8.94 -2.36 11.56
N MET A 75 -9.23 -3.62 11.19
CA MET A 75 -8.49 -4.78 11.73
C MET A 75 -7.01 -4.74 11.38
N ARG A 76 -6.67 -4.34 10.15
CA ARG A 76 -5.29 -4.20 9.71
C ARG A 76 -4.57 -3.08 10.46
N SER A 77 -5.21 -1.92 10.63
CA SER A 77 -4.65 -0.80 11.40
C SER A 77 -4.37 -1.19 12.84
N LEU A 78 -5.34 -1.85 13.49
CA LEU A 78 -5.18 -2.35 14.86
C LEU A 78 -4.01 -3.35 14.96
N ASN A 79 -3.97 -4.36 14.07
CA ASN A 79 -2.88 -5.34 14.07
C ASN A 79 -1.51 -4.71 13.81
N MET A 80 -1.46 -3.64 13.02
CA MET A 80 -0.21 -2.92 12.77
C MET A 80 0.21 -2.07 13.96
N SER A 81 -0.74 -1.47 14.69
CA SER A 81 -0.42 -0.65 15.86
C SER A 81 0.32 -1.43 16.95
N PHE A 82 0.00 -2.71 17.12
CA PHE A 82 0.73 -3.60 18.05
C PHE A 82 2.16 -3.95 17.63
N LYS A 83 2.50 -3.73 16.35
CA LYS A 83 3.83 -3.99 15.80
C LYS A 83 4.72 -2.75 15.76
N LEU A 84 4.16 -1.59 16.06
CA LEU A 84 4.92 -0.34 16.08
C LEU A 84 5.78 -0.26 17.35
N ILE A 85 6.99 0.22 17.18
CA ILE A 85 7.87 0.58 18.29
C ILE A 85 7.25 1.78 19.01
N SER A 86 7.27 1.79 20.36
CA SER A 86 6.77 2.93 21.15
C SER A 86 7.70 4.14 21.05
N CYS A 87 7.60 4.88 19.96
CA CYS A 87 8.36 6.10 19.71
C CYS A 87 7.60 7.01 18.73
N THR A 88 8.07 8.24 18.54
CA THR A 88 7.59 9.10 17.47
C THR A 88 7.94 8.50 16.10
N HIS A 89 6.99 8.56 15.18
CA HIS A 89 7.19 8.12 13.80
C HIS A 89 7.04 9.27 12.84
N ARG A 90 7.84 9.24 11.77
CA ARG A 90 7.78 10.21 10.68
C ARG A 90 7.17 9.61 9.43
N HIS A 91 6.16 10.28 8.91
CA HIS A 91 5.55 9.92 7.64
C HIS A 91 6.30 10.59 6.49
N CYS A 92 6.89 9.79 5.62
CA CYS A 92 7.60 10.23 4.42
C CYS A 92 6.88 9.69 3.18
N VAL A 93 6.79 10.52 2.13
CA VAL A 93 6.22 10.10 0.84
C VAL A 93 7.30 10.14 -0.23
N PHE A 94 7.55 9.00 -0.86
CA PHE A 94 8.53 8.83 -1.94
C PHE A 94 7.80 8.77 -3.27
N THR A 95 7.85 9.85 -4.03
CA THR A 95 7.19 10.00 -5.33
C THR A 95 8.17 9.82 -6.48
N ILE A 96 7.65 9.51 -7.66
CA ILE A 96 8.43 9.40 -8.89
C ILE A 96 7.98 10.44 -9.92
N PRO A 97 8.88 10.91 -10.79
CA PRO A 97 8.53 11.84 -11.85
C PRO A 97 7.55 11.20 -12.86
N LYS A 98 6.77 12.05 -13.53
CA LYS A 98 5.69 11.62 -14.45
C LYS A 98 6.23 10.72 -15.57
N GLU A 99 7.42 11.02 -16.05
CA GLU A 99 8.11 10.34 -17.16
C GLU A 99 8.41 8.88 -16.84
N LEU A 100 8.60 8.55 -15.56
CA LEU A 100 8.86 7.17 -15.13
C LEU A 100 7.58 6.33 -14.93
N ARG A 101 6.43 6.95 -14.73
CA ARG A 101 5.20 6.24 -14.35
C ARG A 101 4.75 5.21 -15.39
N ILE A 102 5.00 5.46 -16.66
CA ILE A 102 4.62 4.57 -17.76
C ILE A 102 5.35 3.22 -17.69
N PHE A 103 6.59 3.18 -17.22
CA PHE A 103 7.34 1.93 -17.05
C PHE A 103 6.67 1.02 -16.02
N PHE A 104 6.24 1.58 -14.90
CA PHE A 104 5.53 0.86 -13.84
C PHE A 104 4.11 0.44 -14.22
N LEU A 105 3.50 1.12 -15.18
CA LEU A 105 2.20 0.73 -15.73
C LEU A 105 2.33 -0.48 -16.67
N LYS A 106 3.36 -0.46 -17.54
CA LYS A 106 3.65 -1.53 -18.50
C LYS A 106 4.16 -2.80 -17.83
N ASP A 107 5.04 -2.66 -16.85
CA ASP A 107 5.58 -3.78 -16.07
C ASP A 107 5.41 -3.53 -14.58
N ARG A 108 4.37 -4.14 -13.99
CA ARG A 108 4.07 -3.99 -12.56
C ARG A 108 5.09 -4.65 -11.65
N SER A 109 5.94 -5.55 -12.15
CA SER A 109 7.03 -6.14 -11.38
C SER A 109 8.06 -5.09 -10.92
N LEU A 110 8.15 -3.98 -11.68
CA LEU A 110 9.00 -2.83 -11.31
C LEU A 110 8.56 -2.14 -10.02
N LEU A 111 7.31 -2.30 -9.57
CA LEU A 111 6.84 -1.72 -8.31
C LEU A 111 7.67 -2.18 -7.11
N ASN A 112 8.26 -3.37 -7.17
CA ASN A 112 9.18 -3.85 -6.15
C ASN A 112 10.45 -3.00 -6.05
N ILE A 113 10.88 -2.37 -7.15
CA ILE A 113 12.03 -1.46 -7.18
C ILE A 113 11.78 -0.24 -6.28
N LEU A 114 10.54 0.25 -6.20
CA LEU A 114 10.19 1.36 -5.30
C LEU A 114 10.43 0.98 -3.84
N PHE A 115 9.97 -0.20 -3.42
CA PHE A 115 10.21 -0.70 -2.06
C PHE A 115 11.70 -0.88 -1.77
N HIS A 116 12.45 -1.48 -2.68
CA HIS A 116 13.91 -1.65 -2.53
C HIS A 116 14.61 -0.30 -2.44
N SER A 117 14.23 0.67 -3.28
CA SER A 117 14.82 2.00 -3.26
C SER A 117 14.58 2.71 -1.92
N VAL A 118 13.35 2.65 -1.39
CA VAL A 118 13.03 3.27 -0.09
C VAL A 118 13.79 2.58 1.04
N ARG A 119 13.78 1.23 1.08
CA ARG A 119 14.54 0.45 2.07
C ARG A 119 16.01 0.86 2.10
N ASP A 120 16.67 0.83 0.95
CA ASP A 120 18.11 1.06 0.86
C ASP A 120 18.48 2.50 1.26
N VAL A 121 17.62 3.46 0.94
CA VAL A 121 17.85 4.87 1.25
C VAL A 121 17.61 5.16 2.73
N VAL A 122 16.57 4.60 3.32
CA VAL A 122 16.30 4.72 4.77
C VAL A 122 17.45 4.10 5.55
N LEU A 123 17.82 2.87 5.26
CA LEU A 123 18.93 2.18 5.94
C LEU A 123 20.25 2.95 5.78
N ARG A 124 20.53 3.48 4.58
CA ARG A 124 21.75 4.31 4.33
C ARG A 124 21.76 5.58 5.14
N MET A 125 20.61 6.25 5.32
CA MET A 125 20.52 7.45 6.15
C MET A 125 20.93 7.14 7.59
N PHE A 126 20.39 6.08 8.18
CA PHE A 126 20.70 5.68 9.54
C PHE A 126 22.15 5.19 9.68
N PHE A 127 22.66 4.43 8.73
CA PHE A 127 24.06 3.99 8.70
C PHE A 127 25.04 5.16 8.67
N LYS A 128 24.74 6.23 7.89
CA LYS A 128 25.61 7.41 7.82
C LYS A 128 25.67 8.22 9.11
N MET A 129 24.70 8.07 10.01
CA MET A 129 24.70 8.78 11.28
C MET A 129 25.80 8.28 12.23
N ASN A 130 26.01 6.97 12.27
CA ASN A 130 27.14 6.36 12.97
C ASN A 130 27.45 4.99 12.35
N LYS A 131 28.58 4.90 11.65
CA LYS A 131 28.98 3.68 10.95
C LYS A 131 29.31 2.51 11.88
N ARG A 132 29.73 2.79 13.13
CA ARG A 132 30.07 1.75 14.11
C ARG A 132 28.84 1.10 14.75
N GLU A 133 27.76 1.86 14.86
CA GLU A 133 26.53 1.42 15.51
C GLU A 133 25.62 0.58 14.59
N HIS A 134 25.78 0.69 13.27
CA HIS A 134 24.90 0.01 12.29
C HIS A 134 23.42 0.16 12.64
N PHE A 135 22.97 1.39 12.89
CA PHE A 135 21.60 1.68 13.32
C PHE A 135 20.56 1.08 12.42
N THR A 136 19.64 0.31 13.02
CA THR A 136 18.51 -0.31 12.35
C THR A 136 17.21 0.34 12.80
N PRO A 137 16.56 1.17 11.94
CA PRO A 137 15.26 1.77 12.23
C PRO A 137 14.12 0.77 12.03
N GLY A 138 13.00 1.00 12.72
CA GLY A 138 11.72 0.42 12.34
C GLY A 138 11.07 1.24 11.24
N PHE A 139 10.54 0.61 10.18
CA PHE A 139 9.73 1.30 9.19
C PHE A 139 8.73 0.38 8.48
N ILE A 140 7.62 0.99 8.06
CA ILE A 140 6.56 0.34 7.30
C ILE A 140 6.41 1.08 5.98
N CYS A 141 6.39 0.35 4.86
CA CYS A 141 6.17 0.91 3.54
C CYS A 141 4.84 0.42 2.96
N VAL A 142 4.06 1.35 2.43
CA VAL A 142 2.78 1.07 1.75
C VAL A 142 2.81 1.68 0.36
N LEU A 143 2.53 0.86 -0.66
CA LEU A 143 2.40 1.31 -2.03
C LEU A 143 1.02 1.92 -2.26
N HIS A 144 1.02 3.15 -2.77
CA HIS A 144 -0.15 3.76 -3.39
C HIS A 144 0.08 3.86 -4.90
N THR A 145 -0.96 3.62 -5.70
CA THR A 145 -0.83 3.54 -7.16
C THR A 145 -1.57 4.64 -7.91
N PHE A 146 -2.27 5.51 -7.21
CA PHE A 146 -3.05 6.62 -7.81
C PHE A 146 -2.98 7.88 -6.96
N GLY A 147 -3.16 9.05 -7.59
CA GLY A 147 -3.27 10.35 -6.95
C GLY A 147 -4.72 10.70 -6.57
N ARG A 148 -4.96 11.94 -6.11
CA ARG A 148 -6.31 12.44 -5.82
C ARG A 148 -7.23 12.45 -7.04
N ASP A 149 -6.66 12.60 -8.23
CA ASP A 149 -7.33 12.59 -9.53
C ASP A 149 -7.56 11.17 -10.07
N LEU A 150 -7.31 10.14 -9.24
CA LEU A 150 -7.38 8.73 -9.56
C LEU A 150 -6.47 8.28 -10.72
N LYS A 151 -5.61 9.17 -11.23
CA LYS A 151 -4.64 8.82 -12.27
C LYS A 151 -3.50 7.98 -11.71
N TRP A 152 -2.91 7.17 -12.58
CA TRP A 152 -1.76 6.34 -12.27
C TRP A 152 -0.58 7.17 -11.75
N ASN A 153 -0.24 6.96 -10.49
CA ASN A 153 0.82 7.66 -9.79
C ASN A 153 1.41 6.77 -8.68
N PRO A 154 2.24 5.79 -9.03
CA PRO A 154 2.83 4.91 -8.03
C PRO A 154 3.80 5.68 -7.13
N HIS A 155 3.62 5.53 -5.82
CA HIS A 155 4.45 6.15 -4.79
C HIS A 155 4.40 5.33 -3.51
N ILE A 156 5.42 5.50 -2.65
CA ILE A 156 5.51 4.79 -1.37
C ILE A 156 5.26 5.77 -0.23
N HIS A 157 4.31 5.44 0.63
CA HIS A 157 4.19 6.00 1.95
C HIS A 157 5.04 5.18 2.92
N ALA A 158 5.97 5.83 3.60
CA ALA A 158 6.83 5.19 4.59
C ALA A 158 6.61 5.83 5.96
N LEU A 159 6.26 5.02 6.96
CA LEU A 159 6.23 5.40 8.36
C LEU A 159 7.55 4.93 8.98
N ILE A 160 8.40 5.86 9.43
CA ILE A 160 9.77 5.58 9.87
C ILE A 160 9.90 6.00 11.33
N SER A 161 10.48 5.15 12.19
CA SER A 161 10.74 5.48 13.59
C SER A 161 11.72 6.66 13.72
N GLU A 162 11.45 7.60 14.62
CA GLU A 162 12.42 8.65 15.01
C GLU A 162 13.44 8.13 16.01
N GLY A 163 14.09 7.03 15.63
CA GLY A 163 15.11 6.35 16.40
C GLY A 163 15.44 5.00 15.79
N ALA A 164 16.49 4.39 16.30
CA ALA A 164 16.97 3.09 15.84
C ALA A 164 17.72 2.35 16.95
N CYS A 165 17.77 1.04 16.86
CA CYS A 165 18.65 0.19 17.66
C CYS A 165 20.01 0.11 16.97
N GLY A 166 21.08 0.25 17.76
CA GLY A 166 22.46 0.05 17.34
C GLY A 166 23.01 -1.29 17.82
N ILE A 167 24.22 -1.63 17.42
CA ILE A 167 24.92 -2.82 17.92
C ILE A 167 25.39 -2.61 19.36
N LEU A 168 25.85 -1.39 19.68
CA LEU A 168 26.39 -1.03 21.01
C LEU A 168 25.33 -0.35 21.90
N SER A 169 24.29 0.23 21.32
CA SER A 169 23.22 0.94 22.01
C SER A 169 21.86 0.29 21.77
N SER A 170 21.06 0.09 22.81
CA SER A 170 19.73 -0.53 22.71
C SER A 170 18.76 0.33 21.89
N TRP A 171 18.75 1.64 22.10
CA TRP A 171 17.93 2.60 21.37
C TRP A 171 18.53 3.98 21.36
N LYS A 172 18.50 4.64 20.22
CA LYS A 172 18.88 6.05 20.10
C LYS A 172 17.82 6.84 19.34
N SER A 173 17.27 7.84 20.01
CA SER A 173 16.31 8.78 19.39
C SER A 173 17.00 9.70 18.41
N ILE A 174 16.33 10.02 17.31
CA ILE A 174 16.81 10.86 16.23
C ILE A 174 15.83 12.02 16.04
N LYS A 175 16.29 13.24 16.27
CA LYS A 175 15.47 14.44 16.16
C LYS A 175 15.44 15.04 14.75
N HIS A 176 16.38 14.68 13.90
CA HIS A 176 16.51 15.27 12.57
C HIS A 176 16.68 14.23 11.47
N PHE A 177 15.83 14.35 10.44
CA PHE A 177 15.93 13.59 9.20
C PHE A 177 16.58 14.41 8.11
N ASN A 178 17.64 13.91 7.50
CA ASN A 178 18.27 14.56 6.37
C ASN A 178 17.47 14.32 5.08
N TYR A 179 16.47 15.17 4.83
CA TYR A 179 15.60 15.06 3.66
C TYR A 179 16.33 15.24 2.34
N ASN A 180 17.39 16.07 2.29
CA ASN A 180 18.20 16.21 1.09
C ASN A 180 18.93 14.92 0.75
N LEU A 181 19.47 14.24 1.76
CA LEU A 181 20.08 12.93 1.60
C LEU A 181 19.03 11.89 1.12
N LEU A 182 17.86 11.86 1.74
CA LEU A 182 16.78 10.95 1.35
C LEU A 182 16.37 11.17 -0.10
N ARG A 183 16.09 12.41 -0.50
CA ARG A 183 15.67 12.77 -1.86
C ARG A 183 16.71 12.38 -2.91
N ASN A 184 17.95 12.82 -2.71
CA ASN A 184 19.02 12.60 -3.69
C ASN A 184 19.39 11.10 -3.78
N SER A 185 19.49 10.43 -2.63
CA SER A 185 19.76 8.98 -2.61
C SER A 185 18.62 8.18 -3.22
N PHE A 186 17.34 8.54 -2.97
CA PHE A 186 16.21 7.87 -3.57
C PHE A 186 16.21 7.98 -5.09
N ARG A 187 16.39 9.20 -5.62
CA ARG A 187 16.52 9.42 -7.06
C ARG A 187 17.61 8.53 -7.67
N LEU A 188 18.83 8.56 -7.13
CA LEU A 188 19.96 7.79 -7.65
C LEU A 188 19.72 6.28 -7.54
N THR A 189 19.25 5.80 -6.40
CA THR A 189 19.00 4.37 -6.18
C THR A 189 17.91 3.85 -7.11
N LEU A 190 16.80 4.59 -7.23
CA LEU A 190 15.70 4.24 -8.13
C LEU A 190 16.17 4.14 -9.59
N LEU A 191 16.85 5.18 -10.09
CA LEU A 191 17.32 5.22 -11.48
C LEU A 191 18.34 4.12 -11.77
N ASN A 192 19.23 3.81 -10.83
CA ASN A 192 20.21 2.73 -10.99
C ASN A 192 19.53 1.34 -11.01
N LEU A 193 18.56 1.10 -10.14
CA LEU A 193 17.82 -0.16 -10.13
C LEU A 193 16.95 -0.32 -11.39
N MET A 194 16.34 0.75 -11.87
CA MET A 194 15.59 0.74 -13.12
C MET A 194 16.52 0.48 -14.32
N GLU A 195 17.70 1.11 -14.39
CA GLU A 195 18.68 0.87 -15.45
C GLU A 195 19.14 -0.58 -15.45
N LYS A 196 19.43 -1.14 -14.26
CA LYS A 196 19.81 -2.57 -14.13
C LYS A 196 18.72 -3.51 -14.67
N ARG A 197 17.45 -3.16 -14.51
CA ARG A 197 16.31 -3.99 -14.92
C ARG A 197 15.93 -3.79 -16.39
N LEU A 198 15.96 -2.55 -16.88
CA LEU A 198 15.49 -2.15 -18.22
C LEU A 198 16.62 -2.10 -19.27
N GLY A 199 17.87 -2.12 -18.84
CA GLY A 199 19.03 -2.18 -19.72
C GLY A 199 19.39 -0.85 -20.39
N LYS A 200 20.15 -0.96 -21.49
CA LYS A 200 20.76 0.21 -22.19
C LYS A 200 19.75 1.24 -22.71
N SER A 201 18.54 0.82 -23.08
CA SER A 201 17.49 1.71 -23.57
C SER A 201 17.06 2.76 -22.53
N PHE A 202 17.09 2.40 -21.25
CA PHE A 202 16.75 3.32 -20.16
C PHE A 202 17.84 4.36 -19.87
N LYS A 203 19.09 4.10 -20.27
CA LYS A 203 20.23 4.99 -20.01
C LYS A 203 20.04 6.42 -20.57
N LYS A 204 19.44 6.54 -21.75
CA LYS A 204 19.12 7.85 -22.36
C LYS A 204 18.09 8.63 -21.54
N ILE A 205 17.08 7.94 -21.01
CA ILE A 205 16.03 8.55 -20.18
C ILE A 205 16.61 8.96 -18.82
N LYS A 206 17.47 8.13 -18.25
CA LYS A 206 18.15 8.41 -16.97
C LYS A 206 19.01 9.67 -17.06
N SER A 207 19.68 9.92 -18.17
CA SER A 207 20.54 11.12 -18.34
C SER A 207 19.74 12.42 -18.53
N ALA A 208 18.44 12.32 -18.85
CA ALA A 208 17.53 13.46 -19.00
C ALA A 208 16.76 13.83 -17.73
N LEU A 209 16.83 12.98 -16.68
CA LEU A 209 16.16 13.12 -15.37
C LEU A 209 17.14 13.53 -14.27
#